data_0e3a8ffae5bc21298c718f8044c8e213
#
_entry.id   0e3a8ffae5bc21298c718f8044c8e213
#
_cell.length_a   1.000
_cell.length_b   1.000
_cell.length_c   1.000
_cell.angle_alpha   90.00
_cell.angle_beta   90.00
_cell.angle_gamma   90.00
#
_symmetry.space_group_name_H-M   'P 1'
#
loop_
_entity.id
_entity.type
_entity.pdbx_description
1 polymer ?
#
loop_
_entity_poly.entity_id
_entity_poly.type
_entity_poly.pdbx_seq_one_letter_code
_entity_poly.pdbx_strand_id
1 'polypeptide(L)'
;MTSAVRDLDVFLLKLRGEEFKTRFGEISLQPLVGLLEGRRDEEQSLLGRHLQSERFQKFSQSWDAFLHGQSSIDLNKEEPSQIKPLASRRIRRLWQRSLKEGRAIPDEEAHLAFHELRKTCKKLRYLLEAFRPLYSKTEILAPVKSLKQFQDLLGLMNDNNVHKELMKQLSISPELPEESRRIEEQLADGYQNQLQEAASGFRQVFEEFSYPTRNADW
;
A
#
# COMPACT_ATOMS: atom_id res chain seq x y z
N MET A 1 9.32 5.53 6.14
CA MET A 1 10.36 4.82 6.89
C MET A 1 10.04 3.34 7.08
N THR A 2 9.00 2.95 7.81
CA THR A 2 8.60 1.53 7.90
C THR A 2 8.28 0.88 6.55
N SER A 3 7.89 1.65 5.52
CA SER A 3 7.63 1.14 4.18
C SER A 3 8.90 0.67 3.48
N ALA A 4 10.01 1.39 3.57
CA ALA A 4 11.24 1.02 2.86
C ALA A 4 11.76 -0.37 3.28
N VAL A 5 11.85 -0.63 4.59
CA VAL A 5 12.24 -1.95 5.10
C VAL A 5 11.28 -3.03 4.62
N ARG A 6 9.97 -2.79 4.75
CA ARG A 6 8.95 -3.75 4.33
C ARG A 6 8.98 -4.02 2.82
N ASP A 7 9.16 -2.99 2.01
CA ASP A 7 9.18 -3.11 0.56
C ASP A 7 10.39 -3.95 0.12
N LEU A 8 11.55 -3.76 0.77
CA LEU A 8 12.74 -4.59 0.58
C LEU A 8 12.54 -6.03 1.06
N ASP A 9 11.93 -6.24 2.23
CA ASP A 9 11.61 -7.58 2.74
C ASP A 9 10.69 -8.35 1.78
N VAL A 10 9.63 -7.71 1.28
CA VAL A 10 8.68 -8.32 0.32
C VAL A 10 9.40 -8.67 -0.98
N PHE A 11 10.28 -7.81 -1.45
CA PHE A 11 11.02 -8.05 -2.69
C PHE A 11 12.06 -9.18 -2.53
N LEU A 12 12.81 -9.20 -1.44
CA LEU A 12 13.74 -10.29 -1.11
C LEU A 12 13.02 -11.63 -1.02
N LEU A 13 11.83 -11.67 -0.41
CA LEU A 13 11.02 -12.91 -0.37
C LEU A 13 10.63 -13.38 -1.78
N LYS A 14 10.28 -12.48 -2.69
CA LYS A 14 10.00 -12.83 -4.09
C LYS A 14 11.23 -13.39 -4.79
N LEU A 15 12.38 -12.72 -4.70
CA LEU A 15 13.62 -13.17 -5.35
C LEU A 15 14.09 -14.55 -4.86
N ARG A 16 13.82 -14.87 -3.59
CA ARG A 16 14.11 -16.17 -2.98
C ARG A 16 13.06 -17.24 -3.29
N GLY A 17 11.95 -16.86 -3.90
CA GLY A 17 10.89 -17.78 -4.28
C GLY A 17 11.32 -18.74 -5.43
N GLU A 18 10.71 -19.92 -5.45
CA GLU A 18 11.03 -20.96 -6.45
C GLU A 18 10.83 -20.50 -7.89
N GLU A 19 9.90 -19.60 -8.15
CA GLU A 19 9.65 -19.02 -9.46
C GLU A 19 10.89 -18.30 -10.00
N PHE A 20 11.51 -17.43 -9.18
CA PHE A 20 12.69 -16.66 -9.56
C PHE A 20 13.94 -17.55 -9.63
N LYS A 21 14.10 -18.49 -8.70
CA LYS A 21 15.19 -19.46 -8.72
C LYS A 21 15.16 -20.30 -9.98
N THR A 22 13.98 -20.76 -10.38
CA THR A 22 13.81 -21.57 -11.60
C THR A 22 14.10 -20.75 -12.85
N ARG A 23 13.70 -19.48 -12.87
CA ARG A 23 13.83 -18.61 -14.05
C ARG A 23 15.27 -18.10 -14.25
N PHE A 24 15.98 -17.72 -13.19
CA PHE A 24 17.25 -17.01 -13.25
C PHE A 24 18.44 -17.81 -12.67
N GLY A 25 18.18 -18.90 -11.97
CA GLY A 25 19.18 -19.64 -11.19
C GLY A 25 19.50 -18.98 -9.86
N GLU A 26 19.66 -19.80 -8.82
CA GLU A 26 19.90 -19.30 -7.45
C GLU A 26 21.24 -18.57 -7.34
N ILE A 27 22.29 -19.11 -7.98
CA ILE A 27 23.64 -18.53 -7.93
C ILE A 27 23.69 -17.15 -8.59
N SER A 28 23.03 -16.99 -9.73
CA SER A 28 23.01 -15.74 -10.48
C SER A 28 22.22 -14.62 -9.79
N LEU A 29 21.30 -14.98 -8.89
CA LEU A 29 20.54 -14.03 -8.06
C LEU A 29 21.28 -13.56 -6.82
N GLN A 30 22.29 -14.29 -6.34
CA GLN A 30 22.98 -14.01 -5.06
C GLN A 30 23.58 -12.59 -4.97
N PRO A 31 24.28 -12.05 -5.99
CA PRO A 31 24.80 -10.69 -5.90
C PRO A 31 23.70 -9.63 -5.76
N LEU A 32 22.58 -9.79 -6.48
CA LEU A 32 21.43 -8.91 -6.40
C LEU A 32 20.77 -8.98 -5.03
N VAL A 33 20.58 -10.18 -4.51
CA VAL A 33 20.05 -10.42 -3.15
C VAL A 33 20.95 -9.78 -2.10
N GLY A 34 22.28 -9.97 -2.19
CA GLY A 34 23.23 -9.39 -1.24
C GLY A 34 23.19 -7.86 -1.20
N LEU A 35 23.08 -7.18 -2.34
CA LEU A 35 22.93 -5.73 -2.40
C LEU A 35 21.62 -5.26 -1.78
N LEU A 36 20.53 -5.98 -2.02
CA LEU A 36 19.23 -5.63 -1.42
C LEU A 36 19.21 -5.88 0.08
N GLU A 37 19.89 -6.92 0.57
CA GLU A 37 20.07 -7.17 2.01
C GLU A 37 20.87 -6.05 2.68
N GLY A 38 21.96 -5.61 2.08
CA GLY A 38 22.74 -4.47 2.57
C GLY A 38 21.89 -3.21 2.71
N ARG A 39 21.11 -2.85 1.68
CA ARG A 39 20.17 -1.73 1.74
C ARG A 39 19.09 -1.91 2.81
N ARG A 40 18.56 -3.12 2.93
CA ARG A 40 17.56 -3.46 3.95
C ARG A 40 18.10 -3.24 5.37
N ASP A 41 19.35 -3.62 5.62
CA ASP A 41 20.00 -3.46 6.93
C ASP A 41 20.30 -1.99 7.25
N GLU A 42 20.66 -1.18 6.24
CA GLU A 42 20.79 0.27 6.38
C GLU A 42 19.46 0.92 6.76
N GLU A 43 18.38 0.61 6.04
CA GLU A 43 17.03 1.13 6.32
C GLU A 43 16.51 0.65 7.68
N GLN A 44 16.79 -0.60 8.07
CA GLN A 44 16.47 -1.13 9.38
C GLN A 44 17.20 -0.37 10.50
N SER A 45 18.47 -0.04 10.28
CA SER A 45 19.27 0.75 11.22
C SER A 45 18.74 2.17 11.37
N LEU A 46 18.34 2.80 10.24
CA LEU A 46 17.68 4.11 10.22
C LEU A 46 16.37 4.07 11.02
N LEU A 47 15.54 3.07 10.76
CA LEU A 47 14.29 2.87 11.48
C LEU A 47 14.53 2.74 12.99
N GLY A 48 15.52 1.95 13.41
CA GLY A 48 15.90 1.79 14.82
C GLY A 48 16.24 3.12 15.48
N ARG A 49 17.07 3.96 14.82
CA ARG A 49 17.40 5.31 15.32
C ARG A 49 16.16 6.21 15.46
N HIS A 50 15.24 6.14 14.50
CA HIS A 50 14.00 6.93 14.57
C HIS A 50 13.06 6.49 15.68
N LEU A 51 12.96 5.19 15.95
CA LEU A 51 12.16 4.66 17.05
C LEU A 51 12.75 5.00 18.43
N GLN A 52 14.05 5.24 18.51
CA GLN A 52 14.75 5.69 19.73
C GLN A 52 14.76 7.21 19.88
N SER A 53 14.30 7.98 18.89
CA SER A 53 14.33 9.44 18.93
C SER A 53 13.39 10.02 19.98
N GLU A 54 13.73 11.19 20.53
CA GLU A 54 12.87 11.93 21.46
C GLU A 54 11.46 12.19 20.87
N ARG A 55 11.37 12.40 19.56
CA ARG A 55 10.10 12.62 18.87
C ARG A 55 9.19 11.40 19.01
N PHE A 56 9.73 10.20 18.82
CA PHE A 56 8.96 8.97 18.95
C PHE A 56 8.61 8.70 20.42
N GLN A 57 9.54 8.93 21.36
CA GLN A 57 9.28 8.79 22.79
C GLN A 57 8.15 9.73 23.25
N LYS A 58 8.20 11.01 22.87
CA LYS A 58 7.13 11.99 23.15
C LYS A 58 5.79 11.57 22.57
N PHE A 59 5.80 11.07 21.34
CA PHE A 59 4.59 10.52 20.71
C PHE A 59 4.05 9.32 21.51
N SER A 60 4.90 8.36 21.86
CA SER A 60 4.50 7.17 22.60
C SER A 60 3.92 7.54 23.98
N GLN A 61 4.54 8.47 24.72
CA GLN A 61 4.04 8.96 26.00
C GLN A 61 2.67 9.68 25.86
N SER A 62 2.54 10.52 24.82
CA SER A 62 1.27 11.22 24.56
C SER A 62 0.14 10.25 24.18
N TRP A 63 0.49 9.19 23.43
CA TRP A 63 -0.45 8.14 23.06
C TRP A 63 -0.88 7.31 24.25
N ASP A 64 0.07 6.96 25.13
CA ASP A 64 -0.19 6.23 26.36
C ASP A 64 -1.10 7.04 27.31
N ALA A 65 -0.79 8.32 27.50
CA ALA A 65 -1.62 9.24 28.28
C ALA A 65 -3.06 9.36 27.70
N PHE A 66 -3.19 9.39 26.38
CA PHE A 66 -4.48 9.39 25.71
C PHE A 66 -5.29 8.10 25.98
N LEU A 67 -4.66 6.94 25.85
CA LEU A 67 -5.31 5.64 26.08
C LEU A 67 -5.77 5.45 27.53
N HIS A 68 -5.02 6.00 28.51
CA HIS A 68 -5.35 5.92 29.92
C HIS A 68 -6.27 7.06 30.40
N GLY A 69 -6.91 7.79 29.48
CA GLY A 69 -7.86 8.84 29.80
C GLY A 69 -7.26 10.09 30.47
N GLN A 70 -5.92 10.23 30.47
CA GLN A 70 -5.22 11.39 31.01
C GLN A 70 -5.14 12.57 30.02
N SER A 71 -5.73 12.42 28.84
CA SER A 71 -5.81 13.51 27.86
C SER A 71 -6.99 14.44 28.18
N SER A 72 -6.78 15.75 27.94
CA SER A 72 -7.82 16.76 28.07
C SER A 72 -8.95 16.67 27.03
N ILE A 73 -8.95 15.61 26.22
CA ILE A 73 -10.00 15.37 25.23
C ILE A 73 -11.18 14.74 25.97
N ASP A 74 -12.21 15.55 26.19
CA ASP A 74 -13.49 15.08 26.74
C ASP A 74 -14.24 14.26 25.67
N LEU A 75 -14.00 12.95 25.69
CA LEU A 75 -14.63 11.99 24.78
C LEU A 75 -16.12 11.78 25.05
N ASN A 76 -16.64 12.34 26.18
CA ASN A 76 -18.04 12.17 26.59
C ASN A 76 -18.99 13.22 25.98
N LYS A 77 -18.49 14.16 25.17
CA LYS A 77 -19.31 15.23 24.59
C LYS A 77 -20.19 14.83 23.42
N GLU A 78 -19.94 13.68 22.79
CA GLU A 78 -20.78 13.19 21.68
C GLU A 78 -21.57 11.95 22.15
N GLU A 79 -22.89 12.04 22.07
CA GLU A 79 -23.75 10.90 22.39
C GLU A 79 -23.47 9.72 21.45
N PRO A 80 -23.45 8.46 21.96
CA PRO A 80 -23.24 7.26 21.15
C PRO A 80 -24.19 7.12 19.97
N SER A 81 -25.39 7.68 20.07
CA SER A 81 -26.41 7.73 19.00
C SER A 81 -25.96 8.45 17.72
N GLN A 82 -24.92 9.29 17.80
CA GLN A 82 -24.40 10.04 16.66
C GLN A 82 -23.23 9.36 15.93
N ILE A 83 -22.72 8.22 16.45
CA ILE A 83 -21.56 7.54 15.86
C ILE A 83 -21.88 7.00 14.45
N LYS A 84 -23.03 6.33 14.26
CA LYS A 84 -23.39 5.77 12.94
C LYS A 84 -23.54 6.87 11.87
N PRO A 85 -24.27 7.98 12.08
CA PRO A 85 -24.34 9.07 11.10
C PRO A 85 -22.98 9.70 10.80
N LEU A 86 -22.11 9.85 11.81
CA LEU A 86 -20.75 10.37 11.63
C LEU A 86 -19.90 9.43 10.80
N ALA A 87 -19.91 8.13 11.12
CA ALA A 87 -19.21 7.08 10.38
C ALA A 87 -19.67 7.05 8.92
N SER A 88 -21.00 7.02 8.67
CA SER A 88 -21.58 7.02 7.33
C SER A 88 -21.14 8.24 6.52
N ARG A 89 -21.15 9.43 7.12
CA ARG A 89 -20.67 10.65 6.45
C ARG A 89 -19.19 10.57 6.06
N ARG A 90 -18.35 10.03 6.95
CA ARG A 90 -16.91 9.85 6.68
C ARG A 90 -16.64 8.80 5.61
N ILE A 91 -17.32 7.66 5.68
CA ILE A 91 -17.25 6.60 4.69
C ILE A 91 -17.69 7.13 3.32
N ARG A 92 -18.87 7.78 3.23
CA ARG A 92 -19.37 8.39 1.99
C ARG A 92 -18.38 9.37 1.39
N ARG A 93 -17.80 10.26 2.20
CA ARG A 93 -16.79 11.23 1.74
C ARG A 93 -15.56 10.57 1.15
N LEU A 94 -15.01 9.56 1.80
CA LEU A 94 -13.83 8.84 1.28
C LEU A 94 -14.18 8.01 0.05
N TRP A 95 -15.36 7.44 0.00
CA TRP A 95 -15.83 6.72 -1.17
C TRP A 95 -15.96 7.66 -2.39
N GLN A 96 -16.65 8.77 -2.23
CA GLN A 96 -16.77 9.78 -3.29
C GLN A 96 -15.40 10.32 -3.74
N ARG A 97 -14.48 10.50 -2.79
CA ARG A 97 -13.11 10.89 -3.08
C ARG A 97 -12.39 9.83 -3.91
N SER A 98 -12.48 8.55 -3.55
CA SER A 98 -11.85 7.47 -4.32
C SER A 98 -12.44 7.36 -5.73
N LEU A 99 -13.75 7.56 -5.91
CA LEU A 99 -14.38 7.61 -7.22
C LEU A 99 -13.88 8.81 -8.06
N LYS A 100 -13.76 9.98 -7.44
CA LYS A 100 -13.22 11.17 -8.11
C LYS A 100 -11.77 10.97 -8.54
N GLU A 101 -10.92 10.49 -7.63
CA GLU A 101 -9.51 10.20 -7.89
C GLU A 101 -9.36 9.14 -8.99
N GLY A 102 -10.14 8.04 -8.96
CA GLY A 102 -10.07 6.99 -9.96
C GLY A 102 -10.51 7.43 -11.36
N ARG A 103 -11.50 8.32 -11.47
CA ARG A 103 -11.93 8.90 -12.76
C ARG A 103 -10.91 9.89 -13.32
N ALA A 104 -10.12 10.52 -12.46
CA ALA A 104 -9.14 11.53 -12.83
C ALA A 104 -7.77 10.92 -13.20
N ILE A 105 -7.60 9.59 -13.12
CA ILE A 105 -6.35 8.94 -13.50
C ILE A 105 -6.13 9.09 -15.00
N PRO A 106 -5.00 9.69 -15.43
CA PRO A 106 -4.64 9.78 -16.83
C PRO A 106 -4.27 8.40 -17.40
N ASP A 107 -4.33 8.26 -18.71
CA ASP A 107 -4.02 6.99 -19.38
C ASP A 107 -2.49 6.70 -19.41
N GLU A 108 -1.66 7.73 -19.24
CA GLU A 108 -0.19 7.62 -19.27
C GLU A 108 0.43 8.13 -17.96
N GLU A 109 1.58 7.56 -17.58
CA GLU A 109 2.43 7.95 -16.43
C GLU A 109 1.71 8.23 -15.09
N ALA A 110 0.66 7.46 -14.81
CA ALA A 110 -0.26 7.70 -13.70
C ALA A 110 0.20 7.16 -12.34
N HIS A 111 1.46 6.75 -12.15
CA HIS A 111 1.89 6.04 -10.93
C HIS A 111 1.63 6.83 -9.63
N LEU A 112 1.83 8.15 -9.64
CA LEU A 112 1.52 9.00 -8.48
C LEU A 112 0.01 9.05 -8.20
N ALA A 113 -0.81 9.13 -9.25
CA ALA A 113 -2.26 9.13 -9.12
C ALA A 113 -2.78 7.79 -8.56
N PHE A 114 -2.25 6.66 -9.02
CA PHE A 114 -2.54 5.34 -8.45
C PHE A 114 -2.11 5.23 -6.98
N HIS A 115 -0.96 5.77 -6.63
CA HIS A 115 -0.50 5.76 -5.23
C HIS A 115 -1.43 6.58 -4.32
N GLU A 116 -1.87 7.77 -4.73
CA GLU A 116 -2.82 8.59 -3.94
C GLU A 116 -4.17 7.88 -3.81
N LEU A 117 -4.70 7.34 -4.91
CA LEU A 117 -5.94 6.55 -4.88
C LEU A 117 -5.83 5.35 -3.93
N ARG A 118 -4.72 4.61 -3.97
CA ARG A 118 -4.44 3.50 -3.05
C ARG A 118 -4.49 3.94 -1.60
N LYS A 119 -3.90 5.11 -1.25
CA LYS A 119 -3.94 5.67 0.10
C LYS A 119 -5.37 6.01 0.53
N THR A 120 -6.18 6.58 -0.37
CA THR A 120 -7.60 6.88 -0.11
C THR A 120 -8.39 5.60 0.11
N CYS A 121 -8.21 4.58 -0.73
CA CYS A 121 -8.85 3.28 -0.58
C CYS A 121 -8.45 2.55 0.71
N LYS A 122 -7.18 2.63 1.13
CA LYS A 122 -6.75 2.07 2.44
C LYS A 122 -7.45 2.75 3.62
N LYS A 123 -7.56 4.08 3.61
CA LYS A 123 -8.29 4.83 4.64
C LYS A 123 -9.77 4.42 4.67
N LEU A 124 -10.38 4.28 3.51
CA LEU A 124 -11.77 3.82 3.37
C LEU A 124 -11.96 2.43 3.97
N ARG A 125 -11.06 1.47 3.66
CA ARG A 125 -11.12 0.12 4.22
C ARG A 125 -11.02 0.15 5.75
N TYR A 126 -10.06 0.87 6.31
CA TYR A 126 -9.91 0.95 7.76
C TYR A 126 -11.15 1.53 8.45
N LEU A 127 -11.82 2.52 7.85
CA LEU A 127 -13.09 3.03 8.38
C LEU A 127 -14.20 1.98 8.31
N LEU A 128 -14.33 1.27 7.18
CA LEU A 128 -15.32 0.21 7.02
C LEU A 128 -15.09 -0.93 8.01
N GLU A 129 -13.83 -1.31 8.26
CA GLU A 129 -13.46 -2.34 9.24
C GLU A 129 -13.77 -1.87 10.67
N ALA A 130 -13.36 -0.65 11.04
CA ALA A 130 -13.54 -0.10 12.38
C ALA A 130 -15.01 0.09 12.74
N PHE A 131 -15.84 0.55 11.80
CA PHE A 131 -17.25 0.81 12.02
C PHE A 131 -18.18 -0.31 11.53
N ARG A 132 -17.60 -1.46 11.13
CA ARG A 132 -18.37 -2.63 10.68
C ARG A 132 -19.53 -3.03 11.61
N PRO A 133 -19.38 -3.00 12.96
CA PRO A 133 -20.47 -3.37 13.86
C PRO A 133 -21.71 -2.47 13.78
N LEU A 134 -21.60 -1.27 13.21
CA LEU A 134 -22.70 -0.31 13.08
C LEU A 134 -23.64 -0.60 11.89
N TYR A 135 -23.25 -1.53 11.00
CA TYR A 135 -23.93 -1.82 9.74
C TYR A 135 -24.38 -3.28 9.68
N SER A 136 -25.47 -3.54 8.98
CA SER A 136 -25.89 -4.90 8.70
C SER A 136 -24.91 -5.60 7.74
N LYS A 137 -24.91 -6.93 7.75
CA LYS A 137 -24.07 -7.71 6.80
C LYS A 137 -24.42 -7.40 5.36
N THR A 138 -25.68 -7.17 5.03
CA THR A 138 -26.17 -6.87 3.69
C THR A 138 -25.69 -5.50 3.19
N GLU A 139 -25.61 -4.51 4.09
CA GLU A 139 -25.14 -3.17 3.73
C GLU A 139 -23.63 -3.13 3.43
N ILE A 140 -22.82 -3.93 4.11
CA ILE A 140 -21.35 -3.76 4.11
C ILE A 140 -20.60 -4.80 3.25
N LEU A 141 -21.17 -6.00 3.02
CA LEU A 141 -20.43 -7.09 2.36
C LEU A 141 -20.02 -6.78 0.93
N ALA A 142 -20.95 -6.28 0.11
CA ALA A 142 -20.65 -5.99 -1.29
C ALA A 142 -19.63 -4.85 -1.46
N PRO A 143 -19.77 -3.69 -0.78
CA PRO A 143 -18.77 -2.63 -0.80
C PRO A 143 -17.38 -3.08 -0.33
N VAL A 144 -17.30 -3.86 0.74
CA VAL A 144 -16.01 -4.36 1.25
C VAL A 144 -15.36 -5.31 0.26
N LYS A 145 -16.14 -6.19 -0.37
CA LYS A 145 -15.63 -7.14 -1.37
C LYS A 145 -15.07 -6.41 -2.60
N SER A 146 -15.83 -5.49 -3.18
CA SER A 146 -15.39 -4.72 -4.35
C SER A 146 -14.18 -3.84 -4.02
N LEU A 147 -14.17 -3.20 -2.85
CA LEU A 147 -13.03 -2.42 -2.38
C LEU A 147 -11.77 -3.28 -2.22
N LYS A 148 -11.91 -4.52 -1.71
CA LYS A 148 -10.78 -5.44 -1.57
C LYS A 148 -10.19 -5.80 -2.93
N GLN A 149 -11.01 -6.22 -3.89
CA GLN A 149 -10.57 -6.55 -5.25
C GLN A 149 -9.84 -5.36 -5.90
N PHE A 150 -10.40 -4.16 -5.75
CA PHE A 150 -9.78 -2.94 -6.26
C PHE A 150 -8.46 -2.62 -5.57
N GLN A 151 -8.35 -2.84 -4.27
CA GLN A 151 -7.10 -2.66 -3.52
C GLN A 151 -6.03 -3.68 -3.89
N ASP A 152 -6.41 -4.92 -4.23
CA ASP A 152 -5.48 -5.94 -4.66
C ASP A 152 -4.82 -5.52 -5.99
N LEU A 153 -5.58 -4.96 -6.93
CA LEU A 153 -5.03 -4.37 -8.17
C LEU A 153 -4.10 -3.17 -7.89
N LEU A 154 -4.57 -2.20 -7.09
CA LEU A 154 -3.75 -1.04 -6.73
C LEU A 154 -2.50 -1.42 -5.93
N GLY A 155 -2.56 -2.52 -5.16
CA GLY A 155 -1.45 -3.12 -4.46
C GLY A 155 -0.41 -3.67 -5.43
N LEU A 156 -0.84 -4.49 -6.39
CA LEU A 156 0.02 -5.05 -7.44
C LEU A 156 0.74 -3.95 -8.23
N MET A 157 0.00 -2.90 -8.64
CA MET A 157 0.59 -1.77 -9.36
C MET A 157 1.64 -1.03 -8.52
N ASN A 158 1.35 -0.79 -7.24
CA ASN A 158 2.30 -0.14 -6.34
C ASN A 158 3.56 -0.99 -6.14
N ASP A 159 3.41 -2.28 -5.90
CA ASP A 159 4.54 -3.18 -5.62
C ASP A 159 5.42 -3.34 -6.87
N ASN A 160 4.82 -3.46 -8.06
CA ASN A 160 5.57 -3.51 -9.31
C ASN A 160 6.33 -2.20 -9.59
N ASN A 161 5.71 -1.04 -9.29
CA ASN A 161 6.39 0.24 -9.42
C ASN A 161 7.57 0.38 -8.44
N VAL A 162 7.38 -0.01 -7.18
CA VAL A 162 8.46 -0.01 -6.17
C VAL A 162 9.61 -0.92 -6.61
N HIS A 163 9.31 -2.14 -7.07
CA HIS A 163 10.33 -3.09 -7.53
C HIS A 163 11.08 -2.57 -8.77
N LYS A 164 10.35 -2.00 -9.73
CA LYS A 164 10.96 -1.35 -10.90
C LYS A 164 11.93 -0.22 -10.50
N GLU A 165 11.50 0.66 -9.59
CA GLU A 165 12.37 1.74 -9.10
C GLU A 165 13.58 1.23 -8.31
N LEU A 166 13.43 0.16 -7.55
CA LEU A 166 14.55 -0.51 -6.89
C LEU A 166 15.55 -1.08 -7.92
N MET A 167 15.06 -1.74 -8.98
CA MET A 167 15.92 -2.23 -10.06
C MET A 167 16.69 -1.09 -10.72
N LYS A 168 16.00 -0.03 -11.10
CA LYS A 168 16.62 1.17 -11.69
C LYS A 168 17.70 1.80 -10.80
N GLN A 169 17.51 1.79 -9.48
CA GLN A 169 18.53 2.26 -8.54
C GLN A 169 19.72 1.31 -8.43
N LEU A 170 19.52 0.01 -8.62
CA LEU A 170 20.58 -0.99 -8.60
C LEU A 170 21.39 -1.00 -9.89
N SER A 171 20.78 -0.69 -11.03
CA SER A 171 21.46 -0.66 -12.34
C SER A 171 22.66 0.31 -12.37
N ILE A 172 22.59 1.40 -11.60
CA ILE A 172 23.69 2.37 -11.47
C ILE A 172 24.71 2.00 -10.38
N SER A 173 24.49 0.91 -9.61
CA SER A 173 25.44 0.49 -8.58
C SER A 173 26.71 -0.09 -9.23
N PRO A 174 27.90 0.41 -8.89
CA PRO A 174 29.17 -0.16 -9.38
C PRO A 174 29.45 -1.55 -8.83
N GLU A 175 28.78 -1.92 -7.75
CA GLU A 175 28.95 -3.22 -7.08
C GLU A 175 28.17 -4.35 -7.75
N LEU A 176 27.27 -4.03 -8.70
CA LEU A 176 26.47 -5.05 -9.38
C LEU A 176 27.29 -5.70 -10.51
N PRO A 177 27.56 -7.04 -10.46
CA PRO A 177 28.23 -7.75 -11.52
C PRO A 177 27.47 -7.70 -12.85
N GLU A 178 28.19 -7.81 -13.97
CA GLU A 178 27.61 -7.74 -15.31
C GLU A 178 26.52 -8.79 -15.57
N GLU A 179 26.70 -10.00 -15.06
CA GLU A 179 25.69 -11.04 -15.15
C GLU A 179 24.39 -10.65 -14.42
N SER A 180 24.52 -10.05 -13.24
CA SER A 180 23.38 -9.59 -12.45
C SER A 180 22.69 -8.36 -13.07
N ARG A 181 23.38 -7.54 -13.87
CA ARG A 181 22.78 -6.44 -14.64
C ARG A 181 21.78 -6.93 -15.66
N ARG A 182 22.07 -8.01 -16.36
CA ARG A 182 21.13 -8.61 -17.32
C ARG A 182 19.87 -9.12 -16.63
N ILE A 183 20.02 -9.69 -15.43
CA ILE A 183 18.85 -10.12 -14.63
C ILE A 183 18.05 -8.90 -14.16
N GLU A 184 18.73 -7.87 -13.69
CA GLU A 184 18.10 -6.60 -13.27
C GLU A 184 17.29 -5.97 -14.42
N GLU A 185 17.86 -5.86 -15.62
CA GLU A 185 17.17 -5.37 -16.82
C GLU A 185 15.92 -6.20 -17.15
N GLN A 186 16.04 -7.53 -17.16
CA GLN A 186 14.90 -8.42 -17.41
C GLN A 186 13.80 -8.29 -16.36
N LEU A 187 14.16 -8.05 -15.09
CA LEU A 187 13.22 -7.81 -14.02
C LEU A 187 12.54 -6.44 -14.17
N ALA A 188 13.31 -5.40 -14.50
CA ALA A 188 12.77 -4.06 -14.72
C ALA A 188 11.76 -4.04 -15.87
N ASP A 189 12.08 -4.69 -16.98
CA ASP A 189 11.17 -4.86 -18.13
C ASP A 189 9.93 -5.68 -17.77
N GLY A 190 10.12 -6.76 -17.02
CA GLY A 190 9.02 -7.60 -16.53
C GLY A 190 8.04 -6.81 -15.66
N TYR A 191 8.53 -5.98 -14.74
CA TYR A 191 7.68 -5.13 -13.91
C TYR A 191 7.00 -4.01 -14.72
N GLN A 192 7.67 -3.48 -15.73
CA GLN A 192 7.07 -2.51 -16.65
C GLN A 192 5.89 -3.12 -17.41
N ASN A 193 6.04 -4.33 -17.94
CA ASN A 193 4.98 -5.04 -18.65
C ASN A 193 3.80 -5.33 -17.73
N GLN A 194 4.05 -5.82 -16.51
CA GLN A 194 2.99 -6.06 -15.51
C GLN A 194 2.24 -4.77 -15.12
N LEU A 195 2.94 -3.63 -15.07
CA LEU A 195 2.31 -2.33 -14.82
C LEU A 195 1.37 -1.94 -15.97
N GLN A 196 1.78 -2.16 -17.23
CA GLN A 196 0.96 -1.88 -18.40
C GLN A 196 -0.29 -2.78 -18.46
N GLU A 197 -0.14 -4.08 -18.18
CA GLU A 197 -1.26 -5.02 -18.08
C GLU A 197 -2.24 -4.60 -16.98
N ALA A 198 -1.73 -4.28 -15.78
CA ALA A 198 -2.56 -3.84 -14.67
C ALA A 198 -3.28 -2.51 -14.98
N ALA A 199 -2.61 -1.57 -15.66
CA ALA A 199 -3.21 -0.31 -16.09
C ALA A 199 -4.32 -0.52 -17.13
N SER A 200 -4.14 -1.45 -18.08
CA SER A 200 -5.17 -1.78 -19.07
C SER A 200 -6.42 -2.39 -18.44
N GLY A 201 -6.26 -3.21 -17.37
CA GLY A 201 -7.36 -3.79 -16.61
C GLY A 201 -8.02 -2.84 -15.59
N PHE A 202 -7.38 -1.72 -15.28
CA PHE A 202 -7.82 -0.81 -14.22
C PHE A 202 -9.25 -0.32 -14.42
N ARG A 203 -9.63 0.11 -15.62
CA ARG A 203 -10.96 0.69 -15.88
C ARG A 203 -12.07 -0.31 -15.60
N GLN A 204 -11.91 -1.57 -15.98
CA GLN A 204 -12.91 -2.61 -15.70
C GLN A 204 -13.07 -2.82 -14.19
N VAL A 205 -11.96 -3.02 -13.45
CA VAL A 205 -12.01 -3.25 -11.99
C VAL A 205 -12.52 -2.01 -11.26
N PHE A 206 -12.20 -0.81 -11.76
CA PHE A 206 -12.72 0.43 -11.21
C PHE A 206 -14.24 0.59 -11.43
N GLU A 207 -14.77 0.19 -12.58
CA GLU A 207 -16.21 0.18 -12.83
C GLU A 207 -16.93 -0.77 -11.88
N GLU A 208 -16.41 -1.99 -11.70
CA GLU A 208 -16.92 -2.95 -10.72
C GLU A 208 -16.91 -2.40 -9.30
N PHE A 209 -15.82 -1.72 -8.91
CA PHE A 209 -15.71 -1.02 -7.63
C PHE A 209 -16.73 0.11 -7.49
N SER A 210 -17.03 0.84 -8.56
CA SER A 210 -17.92 1.99 -8.55
C SER A 210 -19.41 1.62 -8.50
N TYR A 211 -19.79 0.40 -8.90
CA TYR A 211 -21.17 -0.05 -9.05
C TYR A 211 -21.93 -0.20 -7.72
N PRO A 212 -21.38 -0.78 -6.63
CA PRO A 212 -22.13 -1.02 -5.40
C PRO A 212 -22.63 0.24 -4.71
N THR A 213 -22.01 1.41 -4.97
CA THR A 213 -22.37 2.68 -4.32
C THR A 213 -23.55 3.39 -4.93
N ARG A 214 -23.99 3.02 -6.11
CA ARG A 214 -25.21 3.59 -6.72
C ARG A 214 -26.47 3.23 -5.93
N ASN A 215 -26.41 2.16 -5.12
CA ASN A 215 -27.51 1.61 -4.34
C ASN A 215 -27.24 1.53 -2.83
N ALA A 216 -26.15 2.11 -2.32
CA ALA A 216 -25.83 2.06 -0.90
C ALA A 216 -26.35 3.31 -0.20
N ASP A 217 -27.30 3.13 0.70
CA ASP A 217 -27.87 4.17 1.59
C ASP A 217 -26.95 4.41 2.80
N TRP A 218 -25.74 4.93 2.52
CA TRP A 218 -24.86 5.35 3.63
C TRP A 218 -25.28 6.70 4.21
#